data_8d7f84447ff22af4432b8a9a5cbc21fe
#
_entry.id   8d7f84447ff22af4432b8a9a5cbc21fe
#
_cell.length_a   1.000
_cell.length_b   1.000
_cell.length_c   1.000
_cell.angle_alpha   90.00
_cell.angle_beta   90.00
_cell.angle_gamma   90.00
#
_symmetry.space_group_name_H-M   'P 1'
#
loop_
_entity.id
_entity.type
_entity.pdbx_description
1 polymer ?
#
loop_
_entity_poly.entity_id
_entity_poly.type
_entity_poly.pdbx_seq_one_letter_code
_entity_poly.pdbx_strand_id
1 'polypeptide(L)'
;WGKSALVFDDCGHYEAVAAAEFLVIKGVRVTFATSLASFAPGLEPSFSAEPALQRLARGSFRLISYARLDSTGQGRSTLSQRFGGPTIRIKSDTVVFVSHNQCNRELIDDLQDWGGRLIAVGDVRSPRYLQTAIREGHLAARGLD
;
A
#
# COMPACT_ATOMS: atom_id res chain seq x y z
N TRP A 1 -5.45 -16.30 -11.00
CA TRP A 1 -5.96 -14.92 -11.09
C TRP A 1 -7.22 -14.93 -11.97
N GLY A 2 -8.22 -14.17 -11.63
CA GLY A 2 -9.35 -13.95 -12.53
C GLY A 2 -8.97 -13.02 -13.70
N LYS A 3 -9.95 -12.68 -14.53
CA LYS A 3 -9.76 -11.77 -15.67
C LYS A 3 -9.82 -10.28 -15.28
N SER A 4 -10.24 -9.99 -14.06
CA SER A 4 -10.40 -8.63 -13.53
C SER A 4 -9.96 -8.54 -12.08
N ALA A 5 -9.30 -7.45 -11.72
CA ALA A 5 -8.85 -7.19 -10.37
C ALA A 5 -9.19 -5.77 -9.92
N LEU A 6 -9.51 -5.63 -8.64
CA LEU A 6 -9.47 -4.38 -7.92
C LEU A 6 -8.18 -4.35 -7.09
N VAL A 7 -7.35 -3.35 -7.28
CA VAL A 7 -6.27 -2.97 -6.35
C VAL A 7 -6.76 -1.76 -5.58
N PHE A 8 -6.99 -1.92 -4.29
CA PHE A 8 -7.38 -0.82 -3.41
C PHE A 8 -6.19 -0.38 -2.58
N ASP A 9 -5.81 0.88 -2.74
CA ASP A 9 -4.67 1.50 -2.09
C ASP A 9 -5.14 2.52 -1.04
N ASP A 10 -4.76 2.29 0.20
CA ASP A 10 -5.09 3.16 1.33
C ASP A 10 -3.87 3.88 1.92
N CYS A 11 -2.68 3.63 1.38
CA CYS A 11 -1.43 4.20 1.90
C CYS A 11 -0.60 5.00 0.90
N GLY A 12 -0.83 4.85 -0.40
CA GLY A 12 -0.16 5.64 -1.44
C GLY A 12 1.29 5.27 -1.72
N HIS A 13 1.69 4.04 -1.38
CA HIS A 13 3.05 3.54 -1.51
C HIS A 13 3.24 2.63 -2.74
N TYR A 14 4.47 2.14 -2.94
CA TYR A 14 4.84 1.34 -4.11
C TYR A 14 4.21 -0.06 -4.13
N GLU A 15 3.76 -0.60 -3.00
CA GLU A 15 3.22 -1.95 -2.90
C GLU A 15 1.96 -2.13 -3.76
N ALA A 16 1.05 -1.16 -3.70
CA ALA A 16 -0.15 -1.16 -4.53
C ALA A 16 0.20 -1.02 -6.02
N VAL A 17 1.18 -0.18 -6.34
CA VAL A 17 1.67 0.02 -7.71
C VAL A 17 2.29 -1.25 -8.25
N ALA A 18 3.17 -1.90 -7.48
CA ALA A 18 3.81 -3.15 -7.88
C ALA A 18 2.77 -4.27 -8.12
N ALA A 19 1.77 -4.38 -7.26
CA ALA A 19 0.67 -5.32 -7.44
C ALA A 19 -0.13 -5.04 -8.72
N ALA A 20 -0.43 -3.77 -9.00
CA ALA A 20 -1.14 -3.37 -10.21
C ALA A 20 -0.32 -3.65 -11.47
N GLU A 21 0.97 -3.32 -11.48
CA GLU A 21 1.88 -3.59 -12.61
C GLU A 21 1.98 -5.09 -12.89
N PHE A 22 2.17 -5.90 -11.84
CA PHE A 22 2.21 -7.35 -11.97
C PHE A 22 0.94 -7.90 -12.64
N LEU A 23 -0.23 -7.46 -12.19
CA LEU A 23 -1.52 -7.92 -12.72
C LEU A 23 -1.72 -7.46 -14.18
N VAL A 24 -1.37 -6.21 -14.50
CA VAL A 24 -1.45 -5.68 -15.87
C VAL A 24 -0.53 -6.45 -16.83
N ILE A 25 0.70 -6.77 -16.43
CA ILE A 25 1.64 -7.58 -17.21
C ILE A 25 1.08 -8.99 -17.48
N LYS A 26 0.29 -9.54 -16.53
CA LYS A 26 -0.40 -10.83 -16.69
C LYS A 26 -1.68 -10.74 -17.53
N GLY A 27 -1.97 -9.59 -18.12
CA GLY A 27 -3.15 -9.38 -18.97
C GLY A 27 -4.46 -9.25 -18.19
N VAL A 28 -4.40 -9.05 -16.87
CA VAL A 28 -5.57 -8.83 -16.02
C VAL A 28 -6.05 -7.38 -16.19
N ARG A 29 -7.35 -7.17 -16.32
CA ARG A 29 -7.96 -5.83 -16.30
C ARG A 29 -7.95 -5.31 -14.87
N VAL A 30 -7.19 -4.25 -14.61
CA VAL A 30 -6.99 -3.68 -13.29
C VAL A 30 -7.80 -2.39 -13.12
N THR A 31 -8.61 -2.33 -12.09
CA THR A 31 -9.11 -1.08 -11.53
C THR A 31 -8.29 -0.78 -10.28
N PHE A 32 -7.54 0.30 -10.32
CA PHE A 32 -6.82 0.84 -9.17
C PHE A 32 -7.69 1.90 -8.51
N ALA A 33 -8.10 1.66 -7.27
CA ALA A 33 -8.86 2.62 -6.50
C ALA A 33 -8.06 3.05 -5.28
N THR A 34 -8.07 4.33 -4.97
CA THR A 34 -7.37 4.85 -3.79
C THR A 34 -8.25 5.82 -3.01
N SER A 35 -8.11 5.80 -1.69
CA SER A 35 -8.74 6.79 -0.79
C SER A 35 -8.09 8.18 -0.91
N LEU A 36 -6.92 8.26 -1.54
CA LEU A 36 -6.10 9.46 -1.66
C LEU A 36 -6.52 10.32 -2.88
N ALA A 37 -6.00 11.53 -2.92
CA ALA A 37 -6.29 12.49 -3.99
C ALA A 37 -5.63 12.13 -5.33
N SER A 38 -4.43 11.52 -5.28
CA SER A 38 -3.61 11.18 -6.43
C SER A 38 -3.16 9.72 -6.39
N PHE A 39 -2.67 9.24 -7.52
CA PHE A 39 -2.05 7.92 -7.64
C PHE A 39 -0.71 7.90 -6.91
N ALA A 40 -0.57 7.00 -5.94
CA ALA A 40 0.68 6.71 -5.23
C ALA A 40 1.49 7.97 -4.82
N PRO A 41 0.94 8.90 -4.02
CA PRO A 41 1.62 10.15 -3.66
C PRO A 41 2.95 9.91 -2.92
N GLY A 42 3.13 8.78 -2.27
CA GLY A 42 4.39 8.39 -1.65
C GLY A 42 5.55 8.20 -2.64
N LEU A 43 5.26 8.06 -3.94
CA LEU A 43 6.26 7.94 -5.01
C LEU A 43 6.59 9.29 -5.69
N GLU A 44 5.88 10.36 -5.38
CA GLU A 44 6.13 11.68 -5.98
C GLU A 44 7.54 12.20 -5.67
N PRO A 45 8.08 12.11 -4.44
CA PRO A 45 9.42 12.59 -4.14
C PRO A 45 10.55 11.88 -4.93
N SER A 46 10.30 10.65 -5.37
CA SER A 46 11.23 9.88 -6.20
C SER A 46 10.99 9.99 -7.69
N PHE A 47 10.01 10.81 -8.12
CA PHE A 47 9.57 10.93 -9.51
C PHE A 47 9.16 9.60 -10.16
N SER A 48 8.74 8.63 -9.36
CA SER A 48 8.42 7.26 -9.83
C SER A 48 6.95 7.05 -10.15
N ALA A 49 6.05 7.93 -9.70
CA ALA A 49 4.60 7.79 -9.90
C ALA A 49 4.21 7.91 -11.38
N GLU A 50 4.71 8.92 -12.10
CA GLU A 50 4.39 9.13 -13.52
C GLU A 50 4.90 8.01 -14.41
N PRO A 51 6.18 7.56 -14.33
CA PRO A 51 6.65 6.39 -15.08
C PRO A 51 5.83 5.13 -14.81
N ALA A 52 5.37 4.92 -13.58
CA ALA A 52 4.49 3.79 -13.25
C ALA A 52 3.13 3.90 -13.96
N LEU A 53 2.50 5.08 -13.94
CA LEU A 53 1.27 5.31 -14.69
C LEU A 53 1.43 5.08 -16.19
N GLN A 54 2.55 5.51 -16.77
CA GLN A 54 2.85 5.26 -18.19
C GLN A 54 2.97 3.76 -18.50
N ARG A 55 3.56 2.96 -17.61
CA ARG A 55 3.62 1.50 -17.79
C ARG A 55 2.24 0.86 -17.65
N LEU A 56 1.47 1.25 -16.65
CA LEU A 56 0.11 0.76 -16.41
C LEU A 56 -0.85 1.08 -17.56
N ALA A 57 -0.73 2.29 -18.12
CA ALA A 57 -1.55 2.74 -19.26
C ALA A 57 -1.35 1.94 -20.55
N ARG A 58 -0.25 1.15 -20.65
CA ARG A 58 -0.04 0.22 -21.78
C ARG A 58 -0.95 -1.01 -21.75
N GLY A 59 -1.60 -1.26 -20.62
CA GLY A 59 -2.51 -2.37 -20.45
C GLY A 59 -3.93 -1.93 -20.09
N SER A 60 -4.77 -2.88 -19.67
CA SER A 60 -6.15 -2.58 -19.26
C SER A 60 -6.17 -2.05 -17.82
N PHE A 61 -5.96 -0.75 -17.69
CA PHE A 61 -5.84 -0.06 -16.40
C PHE A 61 -6.85 1.09 -16.28
N ARG A 62 -7.45 1.24 -15.10
CA ARG A 62 -8.34 2.34 -14.74
C ARG A 62 -8.02 2.83 -13.34
N LEU A 63 -7.85 4.15 -13.17
CA LEU A 63 -7.64 4.80 -11.88
C LEU A 63 -8.96 5.43 -11.37
N ILE A 64 -9.22 5.27 -10.06
CA ILE A 64 -10.31 5.94 -9.34
C ILE A 64 -9.71 6.48 -8.04
N SER A 65 -9.56 7.80 -7.94
CA SER A 65 -9.13 8.48 -6.73
C SER A 65 -10.32 8.88 -5.86
N TYR A 66 -10.05 9.27 -4.60
CA TYR A 66 -11.05 9.63 -3.60
C TYR A 66 -12.13 8.55 -3.38
N ALA A 67 -11.77 7.29 -3.57
CA ALA A 67 -12.67 6.16 -3.41
C ALA A 67 -12.57 5.56 -2.01
N ARG A 68 -13.67 5.05 -1.51
CA ARG A 68 -13.73 4.18 -0.35
C ARG A 68 -14.24 2.81 -0.79
N LEU A 69 -13.60 1.75 -0.33
CA LEU A 69 -14.07 0.39 -0.54
C LEU A 69 -15.16 0.08 0.51
N ASP A 70 -16.40 -0.05 0.05
CA ASP A 70 -17.54 -0.32 0.92
C ASP A 70 -17.77 -1.81 1.14
N SER A 71 -17.61 -2.60 0.08
CA SER A 71 -17.77 -4.05 0.16
C SER A 71 -17.07 -4.77 -0.99
N THR A 72 -16.72 -6.03 -0.75
CA THR A 72 -16.21 -6.94 -1.78
C THR A 72 -16.76 -8.34 -1.54
N GLY A 73 -17.04 -9.07 -2.60
CA GLY A 73 -17.55 -10.46 -2.56
C GLY A 73 -18.22 -10.87 -3.85
N GLN A 74 -18.35 -12.18 -4.06
CA GLN A 74 -19.03 -12.77 -5.21
C GLN A 74 -18.56 -12.22 -6.57
N GLY A 75 -17.25 -11.97 -6.73
CA GLY A 75 -16.68 -11.46 -7.97
C GLY A 75 -17.00 -9.99 -8.28
N ARG A 76 -17.40 -9.22 -7.28
CA ARG A 76 -17.74 -7.80 -7.39
C ARG A 76 -17.23 -7.01 -6.20
N SER A 77 -16.91 -5.74 -6.44
CA SER A 77 -16.57 -4.76 -5.41
C SER A 77 -17.43 -3.52 -5.58
N THR A 78 -17.74 -2.89 -4.47
CA THR A 78 -18.55 -1.67 -4.41
C THR A 78 -17.71 -0.55 -3.80
N LEU A 79 -17.63 0.57 -4.50
CA LEU A 79 -16.92 1.76 -4.04
C LEU A 79 -17.91 2.93 -3.92
N SER A 80 -17.68 3.78 -2.93
CA SER A 80 -18.26 5.12 -2.85
C SER A 80 -17.18 6.17 -3.06
N GLN A 81 -17.59 7.37 -3.48
CA GLN A 81 -16.67 8.50 -3.59
C GLN A 81 -16.74 9.39 -2.35
N ARG A 82 -15.60 9.91 -1.92
CA ARG A 82 -15.47 10.71 -0.69
C ARG A 82 -16.37 11.94 -0.67
N PHE A 83 -16.60 12.55 -1.82
CA PHE A 83 -17.37 13.78 -1.94
C PHE A 83 -18.83 13.55 -2.38
N GLY A 84 -19.31 12.33 -2.25
CA GLY A 84 -20.63 11.93 -2.71
C GLY A 84 -20.67 11.57 -4.19
N GLY A 85 -21.84 11.20 -4.68
CA GLY A 85 -22.03 10.72 -6.03
C GLY A 85 -22.55 9.27 -6.06
N PRO A 86 -22.74 8.71 -7.27
CA PRO A 86 -23.26 7.36 -7.40
C PRO A 86 -22.25 6.31 -6.91
N THR A 87 -22.77 5.25 -6.35
CA THR A 87 -22.00 4.06 -6.01
C THR A 87 -21.39 3.43 -7.27
N ILE A 88 -20.12 3.12 -7.25
CA ILE A 88 -19.39 2.50 -8.34
C ILE A 88 -19.32 0.99 -8.07
N ARG A 89 -19.90 0.20 -8.97
CA ARG A 89 -19.79 -1.26 -8.91
C ARG A 89 -18.78 -1.74 -9.93
N ILE A 90 -17.83 -2.58 -9.48
CA ILE A 90 -16.72 -3.09 -10.28
C ILE A 90 -16.75 -4.60 -10.27
N LYS A 91 -16.63 -5.21 -11.45
CA LYS A 91 -16.33 -6.64 -11.53
C LYS A 91 -14.89 -6.85 -11.07
N SER A 92 -14.68 -7.69 -10.08
CA SER A 92 -13.36 -7.99 -9.51
C SER A 92 -13.30 -9.45 -9.09
N ASP A 93 -12.70 -10.25 -9.94
CA ASP A 93 -12.45 -11.68 -9.64
C ASP A 93 -11.36 -11.82 -8.55
N THR A 94 -10.46 -10.83 -8.50
CA THR A 94 -9.39 -10.71 -7.49
C THR A 94 -9.47 -9.34 -6.85
N VAL A 95 -9.25 -9.29 -5.54
CA VAL A 95 -9.09 -8.03 -4.80
C VAL A 95 -7.73 -8.05 -4.10
N VAL A 96 -6.94 -7.01 -4.34
CA VAL A 96 -5.70 -6.73 -3.62
C VAL A 96 -5.96 -5.50 -2.76
N PHE A 97 -5.92 -5.68 -1.46
CA PHE A 97 -6.08 -4.59 -0.50
C PHE A 97 -4.72 -4.24 0.09
N VAL A 98 -4.29 -3.00 -0.13
CA VAL A 98 -3.04 -2.46 0.39
C VAL A 98 -3.34 -1.37 1.39
N SER A 99 -2.94 -1.58 2.63
CA SER A 99 -3.15 -0.66 3.73
C SER A 99 -1.85 -0.49 4.52
N HIS A 100 -1.92 0.27 5.61
CA HIS A 100 -0.75 0.53 6.45
C HIS A 100 -0.17 -0.75 7.05
N ASN A 101 1.15 -0.85 7.02
CA ASN A 101 1.89 -1.95 7.63
C ASN A 101 1.74 -1.92 9.16
N GLN A 102 1.71 -3.10 9.76
CA GLN A 102 1.72 -3.26 11.21
C GLN A 102 3.12 -3.63 11.69
N CYS A 103 3.47 -3.17 12.90
CA CYS A 103 4.72 -3.55 13.53
C CYS A 103 4.72 -5.06 13.85
N ASN A 104 5.74 -5.79 13.40
CA ASN A 104 6.00 -7.12 13.95
C ASN A 104 6.80 -6.96 15.26
N ARG A 105 6.14 -7.17 16.37
CA ARG A 105 6.72 -7.00 17.70
C ARG A 105 7.09 -8.31 18.39
N GLU A 106 6.89 -9.46 17.75
CA GLU A 106 7.10 -10.79 18.37
C GLU A 106 8.44 -10.88 19.10
N LEU A 107 9.54 -10.53 18.43
CA LEU A 107 10.87 -10.58 19.04
C LEU A 107 11.04 -9.59 20.21
N ILE A 108 10.43 -8.40 20.13
CA ILE A 108 10.48 -7.42 21.23
C ILE A 108 9.73 -7.94 22.45
N ASP A 109 8.58 -8.55 22.21
CA ASP A 109 7.72 -9.07 23.28
C ASP A 109 8.38 -10.32 23.91
N ASP A 110 9.03 -11.17 23.14
CA ASP A 110 9.82 -12.32 23.63
C ASP A 110 11.05 -11.90 24.46
N LEU A 111 11.61 -10.71 24.19
CA LEU A 111 12.80 -10.20 24.86
C LEU A 111 12.49 -9.26 26.04
N GLN A 112 11.24 -9.15 26.49
CA GLN A 112 10.88 -8.24 27.59
C GLN A 112 11.62 -8.57 28.89
N ASP A 113 11.93 -9.83 29.14
CA ASP A 113 12.66 -10.31 30.32
C ASP A 113 14.18 -10.39 30.12
N TRP A 114 14.69 -9.84 29.05
CA TRP A 114 16.10 -9.89 28.66
C TRP A 114 17.00 -9.14 29.63
N GLY A 115 16.95 -8.80 30.68
CA GLY A 115 17.87 -8.19 31.65
C GLY A 115 18.86 -7.10 31.13
N GLY A 116 18.96 -6.88 29.83
CA GLY A 116 19.79 -5.89 29.16
C GLY A 116 18.96 -4.73 28.57
N ARG A 117 19.67 -3.74 27.98
CA ARG A 117 19.01 -2.62 27.32
C ARG A 117 18.46 -3.05 25.96
N LEU A 118 17.15 -2.97 25.76
CA LEU A 118 16.46 -3.27 24.52
C LEU A 118 15.95 -1.97 23.90
N ILE A 119 16.32 -1.70 22.63
CA ILE A 119 15.89 -0.51 21.90
C ILE A 119 15.22 -0.92 20.60
N ALA A 120 13.92 -0.66 20.48
CA ALA A 120 13.16 -0.88 19.25
C ALA A 120 13.44 0.25 18.26
N VAL A 121 13.84 -0.11 17.02
CA VAL A 121 14.11 0.82 15.92
C VAL A 121 13.50 0.32 14.61
N GLY A 122 13.27 1.23 13.67
CA GLY A 122 12.72 0.88 12.35
C GLY A 122 11.30 0.33 12.41
N ASP A 123 11.02 -0.65 11.56
CA ASP A 123 9.65 -1.16 11.33
C ASP A 123 9.06 -1.88 12.55
N VAL A 124 9.88 -2.43 13.42
CA VAL A 124 9.43 -3.02 14.68
C VAL A 124 8.83 -1.97 15.64
N ARG A 125 9.28 -0.71 15.52
CA ARG A 125 8.71 0.44 16.24
C ARG A 125 7.55 1.08 15.50
N SER A 126 7.74 1.36 14.22
CA SER A 126 6.73 1.96 13.36
C SER A 126 7.14 1.80 11.90
N PRO A 127 6.45 0.98 11.10
CA PRO A 127 6.77 0.79 9.69
C PRO A 127 6.68 2.10 8.93
N ARG A 128 7.79 2.46 8.27
CA ARG A 128 7.95 3.70 7.49
C ARG A 128 8.97 3.47 6.37
N TYR A 129 9.74 4.51 6.05
CA TYR A 129 10.76 4.47 5.02
C TYR A 129 12.10 3.95 5.56
N LEU A 130 12.90 3.35 4.68
CA LEU A 130 14.25 2.86 4.99
C LEU A 130 15.13 3.96 5.64
N GLN A 131 15.03 5.21 5.17
CA GLN A 131 15.79 6.32 5.77
C GLN A 131 15.46 6.52 7.25
N THR A 132 14.19 6.31 7.63
CA THR A 132 13.78 6.43 9.03
C THR A 132 14.40 5.32 9.87
N ALA A 133 14.40 4.08 9.38
CA ALA A 133 15.01 2.94 10.06
C ALA A 133 16.51 3.14 10.25
N ILE A 134 17.23 3.60 9.22
CA ILE A 134 18.66 3.92 9.28
C ILE A 134 18.93 5.02 10.32
N ARG A 135 18.14 6.09 10.29
CA ARG A 135 18.30 7.21 11.25
C ARG A 135 18.03 6.76 12.69
N GLU A 136 16.99 5.97 12.92
CA GLU A 136 16.65 5.47 14.26
C GLU A 136 17.74 4.53 14.78
N GLY A 137 18.27 3.63 13.96
CA GLY A 137 19.40 2.78 14.32
C GLY A 137 20.64 3.57 14.68
N HIS A 138 20.98 4.59 13.89
CA HIS A 138 22.10 5.48 14.17
C HIS A 138 21.95 6.24 15.50
N LEU A 139 20.75 6.78 15.75
CA LEU A 139 20.47 7.51 17.01
C LEU A 139 20.51 6.57 18.22
N ALA A 140 19.96 5.35 18.07
CA ALA A 140 20.01 4.35 19.13
C ALA A 140 21.43 3.95 19.48
N ALA A 141 22.29 3.73 18.48
CA ALA A 141 23.69 3.39 18.70
C ALA A 141 24.47 4.50 19.42
N ARG A 142 24.21 5.77 19.05
CA ARG A 142 24.85 6.93 19.72
C ARG A 142 24.34 7.18 21.13
N GLY A 143 23.22 6.68 21.52
CA GLY A 143 22.65 6.80 22.86
C GLY A 143 22.98 5.60 23.76
N LEU A 144 23.93 4.76 23.38
CA LEU A 144 24.41 3.62 24.17
C LEU A 144 25.62 3.96 25.06
N ASP A 145 26.21 5.15 24.92
CA ASP A 145 27.36 5.66 25.71
C ASP A 145 26.91 6.13 27.11
#